data_8df2542fbc69d9231889a46536d67f28
#
_entry.id   8df2542fbc69d9231889a46536d67f28
#
_cell.length_a   1.000
_cell.length_b   1.000
_cell.length_c   1.000
_cell.angle_alpha   90.00
_cell.angle_beta   90.00
_cell.angle_gamma   90.00
#
_symmetry.space_group_name_H-M   'P 1'
#
loop_
_entity.id
_entity.type
_entity.pdbx_description
1 polymer ?
#
loop_
_entity_poly.entity_id
_entity_poly.type
_entity_poly.pdbx_seq_one_letter_code
_entity_poly.pdbx_strand_id
1 'polypeptide(L)'
;ALLRVIFGIATGNDKGGGSTLTQQLAKNLFPRGENLSTPQLVIRKFQEWVTATKLEYNYSKDEIIAMYLNTVFFGHNSYGIKKASETFFNLEPKDLNIEQAALMAGVVNAPSRFSPIRNPENALRRRNLVISQMAIYGFITPQERDSISQIPIDMSNFGVLDHNTGQATYLREYLRQELTEWSKTSKKADGTSYNIYTDGLKIYTTIDSRMQQYAEEAVKEHLSLDLQPAFDRHWKGYTNAPFSLKEEEIESLMELSMKRSERYRKMRNAGISLDSIKKNFNVPAEMTVFSWNGPIDTVMTPMDSMRYYKSFLQSSLMSVESHTGHVKAYVGGIDYRFFKYDHVTQARRQVGSTFKPFLYSLAMQEGEYTPCTTVPNISYSIEMPD
;
A
#
# COMPACT_ATOMS: atom_id res chain seq x y z
N ALA A 1 25.47 31.72 7.32
CA ALA A 1 24.78 30.47 7.60
C ALA A 1 25.47 29.66 8.72
N LEU A 2 26.79 29.42 8.64
CA LEU A 2 27.59 28.61 9.57
C LEU A 2 27.49 29.09 11.01
N LEU A 3 27.74 30.41 11.23
CA LEU A 3 27.68 31.04 12.57
C LEU A 3 26.26 30.96 13.18
N ARG A 4 25.21 31.01 12.36
CA ARG A 4 23.82 30.88 12.83
C ARG A 4 23.48 29.46 13.31
N VAL A 5 24.01 28.44 12.64
CA VAL A 5 23.82 27.02 13.04
C VAL A 5 24.58 26.71 14.33
N ILE A 6 25.84 27.18 14.43
CA ILE A 6 26.63 26.99 15.65
C ILE A 6 25.97 27.73 16.83
N PHE A 7 25.50 28.95 16.63
CA PHE A 7 24.80 29.70 17.66
C PHE A 7 23.44 29.09 18.04
N GLY A 8 22.70 28.55 17.07
CA GLY A 8 21.45 27.83 17.32
C GLY A 8 21.64 26.57 18.14
N ILE A 9 22.67 25.79 17.84
CA ILE A 9 23.04 24.57 18.61
C ILE A 9 23.48 24.97 20.04
N ALA A 10 24.28 26.04 20.19
CA ALA A 10 24.78 26.49 21.49
C ALA A 10 23.69 27.10 22.37
N THR A 11 22.66 27.70 21.79
CA THR A 11 21.57 28.38 22.53
C THR A 11 20.28 27.58 22.64
N GLY A 12 20.22 26.34 22.08
CA GLY A 12 19.01 25.51 22.08
C GLY A 12 17.84 26.09 21.25
N ASN A 13 18.07 27.19 20.52
CA ASN A 13 17.09 27.89 19.69
C ASN A 13 17.28 27.50 18.21
N ASP A 14 16.71 26.39 17.79
CA ASP A 14 16.71 26.00 16.36
C ASP A 14 15.73 26.90 15.57
N LYS A 15 16.17 28.09 15.21
CA LYS A 15 15.49 28.96 14.24
C LYS A 15 15.82 28.45 12.83
N GLY A 16 15.16 27.36 12.45
CA GLY A 16 15.29 26.55 11.26
C GLY A 16 15.79 27.25 9.97
N GLY A 17 16.41 26.46 9.09
CA GLY A 17 16.59 26.78 7.68
C GLY A 17 17.95 27.30 7.24
N GLY A 18 19.04 27.01 7.94
CA GLY A 18 20.40 27.41 7.51
C GLY A 18 21.09 26.44 6.52
N SER A 19 20.50 25.30 6.18
CA SER A 19 21.10 24.31 5.27
C SER A 19 20.78 24.64 3.81
N THR A 20 21.80 24.60 2.93
CA THR A 20 21.60 24.72 1.48
C THR A 20 20.88 23.49 0.93
N LEU A 21 20.36 23.60 -0.30
CA LEU A 21 19.70 22.48 -0.99
C LEU A 21 20.66 21.29 -1.16
N THR A 22 21.93 21.54 -1.48
CA THR A 22 22.98 20.52 -1.59
C THR A 22 23.26 19.81 -0.26
N GLN A 23 23.23 20.55 0.86
CA GLN A 23 23.35 19.94 2.20
C GLN A 23 22.13 19.10 2.57
N GLN A 24 20.93 19.50 2.14
CA GLN A 24 19.72 18.69 2.30
C GLN A 24 19.78 17.42 1.47
N LEU A 25 20.29 17.52 0.22
CA LEU A 25 20.55 16.34 -0.62
C LEU A 25 21.55 15.40 0.05
N ALA A 26 22.69 15.91 0.53
CA ALA A 26 23.68 15.11 1.25
C ALA A 26 23.07 14.37 2.48
N LYS A 27 22.17 15.03 3.22
CA LYS A 27 21.42 14.43 4.31
C LYS A 27 20.49 13.31 3.84
N ASN A 28 19.82 13.47 2.70
CA ASN A 28 18.90 12.48 2.15
C ASN A 28 19.63 11.24 1.60
N LEU A 29 20.78 11.44 0.96
CA LEU A 29 21.60 10.35 0.43
C LEU A 29 22.24 9.48 1.52
N PHE A 30 22.51 10.07 2.70
CA PHE A 30 23.11 9.38 3.85
C PHE A 30 22.23 9.54 5.08
N PRO A 31 21.15 8.75 5.23
CA PRO A 31 20.20 8.85 6.32
C PRO A 31 20.87 8.79 7.70
N ARG A 32 20.34 9.56 8.63
CA ARG A 32 20.79 9.55 10.02
C ARG A 32 20.27 8.29 10.71
N GLY A 33 21.10 7.69 11.57
CA GLY A 33 20.63 6.71 12.56
C GLY A 33 19.68 7.36 13.57
N GLU A 34 18.81 6.57 14.14
CA GLU A 34 17.91 7.00 15.21
C GLU A 34 18.72 7.24 16.51
N ASN A 35 18.31 8.22 17.32
CA ASN A 35 18.85 8.51 18.66
C ASN A 35 20.35 8.90 18.73
N LEU A 36 20.78 9.85 17.88
CA LEU A 36 22.14 10.39 17.95
C LEU A 36 22.32 11.35 19.11
N SER A 37 23.46 11.23 19.84
CA SER A 37 23.88 12.21 20.84
C SER A 37 24.28 13.55 20.21
N THR A 38 24.28 14.64 20.99
CA THR A 38 24.66 15.99 20.51
C THR A 38 26.03 16.04 19.81
N PRO A 39 27.12 15.40 20.33
CA PRO A 39 28.40 15.35 19.62
C PRO A 39 28.30 14.62 18.28
N GLN A 40 27.55 13.53 18.20
CA GLN A 40 27.34 12.78 16.95
C GLN A 40 26.56 13.59 15.90
N LEU A 41 25.61 14.41 16.32
CA LEU A 41 24.91 15.35 15.44
C LEU A 41 25.86 16.39 14.83
N VAL A 42 26.80 16.92 15.60
CA VAL A 42 27.81 17.86 15.10
C VAL A 42 28.72 17.17 14.07
N ILE A 43 29.26 15.99 14.37
CA ILE A 43 30.08 15.22 13.42
C ILE A 43 29.33 14.95 12.13
N ARG A 44 28.06 14.54 12.23
CA ARG A 44 27.22 14.33 11.05
C ARG A 44 27.03 15.58 10.24
N LYS A 45 26.89 16.74 10.88
CA LYS A 45 26.76 18.02 10.17
C LYS A 45 28.02 18.36 9.39
N PHE A 46 29.20 18.08 9.91
CA PHE A 46 30.46 18.20 9.18
C PHE A 46 30.53 17.23 7.98
N GLN A 47 30.09 15.98 8.16
CA GLN A 47 30.00 15.01 7.07
C GLN A 47 29.06 15.47 5.94
N GLU A 48 27.88 16.03 6.30
CA GLU A 48 26.97 16.64 5.34
C GLU A 48 27.63 17.78 4.55
N TRP A 49 28.43 18.63 5.19
CA TRP A 49 29.14 19.73 4.51
C TRP A 49 30.22 19.19 3.57
N VAL A 50 31.04 18.25 3.99
CA VAL A 50 32.07 17.65 3.14
C VAL A 50 31.42 16.98 1.92
N THR A 51 30.33 16.24 2.13
CA THR A 51 29.57 15.61 1.05
C THR A 51 28.95 16.64 0.12
N ALA A 52 28.37 17.71 0.66
CA ALA A 52 27.80 18.79 -0.15
C ALA A 52 28.86 19.48 -1.02
N THR A 53 30.07 19.72 -0.48
CA THR A 53 31.18 20.27 -1.25
C THR A 53 31.64 19.35 -2.37
N LYS A 54 31.69 18.02 -2.11
CA LYS A 54 31.99 17.02 -3.14
C LYS A 54 30.93 16.98 -4.24
N LEU A 55 29.65 17.09 -3.88
CA LEU A 55 28.56 17.17 -4.85
C LEU A 55 28.68 18.42 -5.72
N GLU A 56 28.89 19.58 -5.13
CA GLU A 56 29.06 20.86 -5.85
C GLU A 56 30.28 20.86 -6.77
N TYR A 57 31.34 20.08 -6.44
CA TYR A 57 32.53 19.96 -7.26
C TYR A 57 32.33 19.04 -8.47
N ASN A 58 31.54 17.95 -8.30
CA ASN A 58 31.43 16.89 -9.31
C ASN A 58 30.17 16.99 -10.18
N TYR A 59 29.15 17.77 -9.76
CA TYR A 59 27.85 17.85 -10.43
C TYR A 59 27.44 19.29 -10.69
N SER A 60 26.77 19.54 -11.79
CA SER A 60 26.16 20.82 -12.11
C SER A 60 24.98 21.14 -11.15
N LYS A 61 24.56 22.39 -11.13
CA LYS A 61 23.39 22.80 -10.30
C LYS A 61 22.11 22.08 -10.70
N ASP A 62 21.91 21.86 -12.00
CA ASP A 62 20.73 21.16 -12.52
C ASP A 62 20.72 19.68 -12.12
N GLU A 63 21.87 19.02 -12.15
CA GLU A 63 22.01 17.65 -11.68
C GLU A 63 21.76 17.54 -10.17
N ILE A 64 22.26 18.48 -9.38
CA ILE A 64 22.01 18.53 -7.93
C ILE A 64 20.52 18.75 -7.63
N ILE A 65 19.85 19.65 -8.37
CA ILE A 65 18.40 19.87 -8.25
C ILE A 65 17.64 18.61 -8.65
N ALA A 66 18.01 17.96 -9.75
CA ALA A 66 17.38 16.71 -10.18
C ALA A 66 17.55 15.60 -9.14
N MET A 67 18.74 15.39 -8.59
CA MET A 67 18.98 14.43 -7.52
C MET A 67 18.16 14.78 -6.26
N TYR A 68 18.10 16.06 -5.88
CA TYR A 68 17.29 16.51 -4.75
C TYR A 68 15.80 16.21 -4.94
N LEU A 69 15.25 16.61 -6.09
CA LEU A 69 13.84 16.37 -6.40
C LEU A 69 13.49 14.89 -6.49
N ASN A 70 14.44 14.03 -6.88
CA ASN A 70 14.24 12.57 -6.95
C ASN A 70 14.35 11.88 -5.58
N THR A 71 14.88 12.54 -4.54
CA THR A 71 15.11 11.92 -3.23
C THR A 71 14.27 12.50 -2.10
N VAL A 72 13.78 13.73 -2.25
CA VAL A 72 13.10 14.44 -1.18
C VAL A 72 11.69 13.91 -0.94
N PHE A 73 11.26 13.95 0.33
CA PHE A 73 9.93 13.53 0.76
C PHE A 73 8.89 14.65 0.57
N PHE A 74 7.80 14.35 -0.14
CA PHE A 74 6.69 15.27 -0.42
C PHE A 74 5.44 15.03 0.44
N GLY A 75 5.47 14.06 1.36
CA GLY A 75 4.29 13.63 2.11
C GLY A 75 3.55 12.47 1.44
N HIS A 76 2.51 11.95 2.13
CA HIS A 76 1.66 10.89 1.60
C HIS A 76 2.43 9.70 0.99
N ASN A 77 3.50 9.28 1.67
CA ASN A 77 4.41 8.20 1.24
C ASN A 77 5.09 8.44 -0.13
N SER A 78 5.21 9.70 -0.55
CA SER A 78 5.78 10.07 -1.86
C SER A 78 7.20 10.58 -1.70
N TYR A 79 8.18 9.78 -2.09
CA TYR A 79 9.59 10.13 -2.20
C TYR A 79 9.92 10.36 -3.68
N GLY A 80 10.51 11.51 -3.97
CA GLY A 80 10.83 11.96 -5.32
C GLY A 80 9.65 12.61 -6.05
N ILE A 81 9.98 13.54 -6.95
CA ILE A 81 9.01 14.36 -7.69
C ILE A 81 8.10 13.52 -8.60
N LYS A 82 8.62 12.45 -9.21
CA LYS A 82 7.82 11.56 -10.06
C LYS A 82 6.68 10.95 -9.24
N LYS A 83 7.01 10.31 -8.12
CA LYS A 83 6.01 9.71 -7.25
C LYS A 83 5.06 10.73 -6.66
N ALA A 84 5.55 11.92 -6.34
CA ALA A 84 4.72 13.01 -5.82
C ALA A 84 3.72 13.50 -6.88
N SER A 85 4.16 13.77 -8.12
CA SER A 85 3.26 14.25 -9.17
C SER A 85 2.20 13.20 -9.55
N GLU A 86 2.57 11.92 -9.60
CA GLU A 86 1.61 10.82 -9.75
C GLU A 86 0.60 10.78 -8.59
N THR A 87 1.08 10.90 -7.35
CA THR A 87 0.23 10.81 -6.14
C THR A 87 -0.72 12.00 -6.01
N PHE A 88 -0.26 13.23 -6.27
CA PHE A 88 -1.07 14.42 -6.06
C PHE A 88 -1.96 14.77 -7.26
N PHE A 89 -1.52 14.44 -8.49
CA PHE A 89 -2.18 14.91 -9.71
C PHE A 89 -2.44 13.82 -10.75
N ASN A 90 -1.90 12.60 -10.56
CA ASN A 90 -1.90 11.53 -11.56
C ASN A 90 -1.24 11.96 -12.89
N LEU A 91 -0.13 12.72 -12.81
CA LEU A 91 0.61 13.26 -13.94
C LEU A 91 2.09 12.91 -13.86
N GLU A 92 2.76 12.85 -15.01
CA GLU A 92 4.23 12.85 -15.05
C GLU A 92 4.77 14.26 -14.68
N PRO A 93 5.97 14.38 -14.09
CA PRO A 93 6.52 15.67 -13.67
C PRO A 93 6.60 16.73 -14.78
N LYS A 94 6.83 16.31 -16.02
CA LYS A 94 6.90 17.20 -17.20
C LYS A 94 5.55 17.80 -17.60
N ASP A 95 4.46 17.17 -17.18
CA ASP A 95 3.10 17.55 -17.54
C ASP A 95 2.44 18.43 -16.46
N LEU A 96 3.16 18.72 -15.36
CA LEU A 96 2.70 19.64 -14.34
C LEU A 96 2.61 21.06 -14.88
N ASN A 97 1.49 21.72 -14.65
CA ASN A 97 1.36 23.14 -14.89
C ASN A 97 2.04 23.99 -13.80
N ILE A 98 2.08 25.32 -13.97
CA ILE A 98 2.82 26.22 -13.07
C ILE A 98 2.28 26.15 -11.63
N GLU A 99 0.97 26.18 -11.44
CA GLU A 99 0.36 26.14 -10.11
C GLU A 99 0.58 24.80 -9.40
N GLN A 100 0.59 23.69 -10.13
CA GLN A 100 0.89 22.36 -9.59
C GLN A 100 2.37 22.23 -9.21
N ALA A 101 3.27 22.70 -10.08
CA ALA A 101 4.71 22.72 -9.80
C ALA A 101 5.04 23.62 -8.59
N ALA A 102 4.40 24.80 -8.50
CA ALA A 102 4.53 25.72 -7.37
C ALA A 102 3.99 25.10 -6.07
N LEU A 103 2.90 24.32 -6.14
CA LEU A 103 2.38 23.58 -4.99
C LEU A 103 3.41 22.54 -4.51
N MET A 104 4.00 21.75 -5.41
CA MET A 104 5.02 20.77 -5.06
C MET A 104 6.24 21.42 -4.41
N ALA A 105 6.75 22.53 -4.98
CA ALA A 105 7.84 23.32 -4.40
C ALA A 105 7.48 23.89 -3.00
N GLY A 106 6.21 24.19 -2.79
CA GLY A 106 5.70 24.64 -1.48
C GLY A 106 5.63 23.52 -0.45
N VAL A 107 5.12 22.35 -0.85
CA VAL A 107 4.92 21.16 0.00
C VAL A 107 6.25 20.62 0.51
N VAL A 108 7.29 20.55 -0.33
CA VAL A 108 8.59 19.97 0.04
C VAL A 108 9.25 20.65 1.24
N ASN A 109 8.93 21.90 1.50
CA ASN A 109 9.48 22.67 2.62
C ASN A 109 9.05 22.11 3.99
N ALA A 110 7.79 21.70 4.13
CA ALA A 110 7.24 21.04 5.32
C ALA A 110 6.00 20.21 4.94
N PRO A 111 6.15 18.96 4.47
CA PRO A 111 5.10 18.18 3.85
C PRO A 111 3.85 17.97 4.72
N SER A 112 4.01 17.83 6.04
CA SER A 112 2.87 17.71 6.94
C SER A 112 2.11 19.03 7.12
N ARG A 113 2.84 20.15 7.21
CA ARG A 113 2.26 21.49 7.43
C ARG A 113 1.57 22.05 6.18
N PHE A 114 2.16 21.79 5.00
CA PHE A 114 1.70 22.31 3.72
C PHE A 114 1.03 21.23 2.85
N SER A 115 0.54 20.17 3.48
CA SER A 115 -0.24 19.13 2.78
C SER A 115 -1.54 19.74 2.24
N PRO A 116 -1.81 19.66 0.93
CA PRO A 116 -3.07 20.16 0.37
C PRO A 116 -4.29 19.34 0.79
N ILE A 117 -4.07 18.11 1.26
CA ILE A 117 -5.12 17.21 1.76
C ILE A 117 -5.48 17.50 3.22
N ARG A 118 -4.45 17.68 4.08
CA ARG A 118 -4.65 17.87 5.53
C ARG A 118 -4.83 19.33 5.93
N ASN A 119 -4.17 20.24 5.22
CA ASN A 119 -4.11 21.66 5.54
C ASN A 119 -4.21 22.52 4.27
N PRO A 120 -5.34 22.47 3.53
CA PRO A 120 -5.49 23.10 2.21
C PRO A 120 -5.20 24.61 2.22
N GLU A 121 -5.63 25.33 3.25
CA GLU A 121 -5.37 26.77 3.37
C GLU A 121 -3.88 27.10 3.53
N ASN A 122 -3.15 26.31 4.32
CA ASN A 122 -1.71 26.49 4.49
C ASN A 122 -0.97 26.16 3.19
N ALA A 123 -1.42 25.13 2.48
CA ALA A 123 -0.90 24.73 1.18
C ALA A 123 -1.12 25.84 0.14
N LEU A 124 -2.33 26.42 0.08
CA LEU A 124 -2.67 27.51 -0.83
C LEU A 124 -1.80 28.74 -0.57
N ARG A 125 -1.69 29.17 0.70
CA ARG A 125 -0.81 30.29 1.08
C ARG A 125 0.65 30.04 0.69
N ARG A 126 1.14 28.81 0.89
CA ARG A 126 2.52 28.45 0.57
C ARG A 126 2.75 28.38 -0.94
N ARG A 127 1.82 27.82 -1.72
CA ARG A 127 1.85 27.84 -3.19
C ARG A 127 1.93 29.27 -3.72
N ASN A 128 1.04 30.15 -3.23
CA ASN A 128 0.97 31.52 -3.70
C ASN A 128 2.25 32.33 -3.33
N LEU A 129 2.91 31.99 -2.21
CA LEU A 129 4.24 32.55 -1.90
C LEU A 129 5.27 32.09 -2.94
N VAL A 130 5.28 30.83 -3.36
CA VAL A 130 6.18 30.33 -4.41
C VAL A 130 5.91 31.06 -5.74
N ILE A 131 4.65 31.17 -6.15
CA ILE A 131 4.22 31.90 -7.36
C ILE A 131 4.70 33.37 -7.31
N SER A 132 4.57 34.03 -6.15
CA SER A 132 5.05 35.38 -5.96
C SER A 132 6.57 35.48 -6.12
N GLN A 133 7.32 34.54 -5.61
CA GLN A 133 8.78 34.48 -5.82
C GLN A 133 9.14 34.25 -7.29
N MET A 134 8.40 33.39 -8.02
CA MET A 134 8.60 33.21 -9.46
C MET A 134 8.45 34.53 -10.23
N ALA A 135 7.47 35.36 -9.87
CA ALA A 135 7.31 36.69 -10.48
C ALA A 135 8.44 37.65 -10.10
N ILE A 136 8.87 37.67 -8.83
CA ILE A 136 9.98 38.53 -8.36
C ILE A 136 11.30 38.20 -9.10
N TYR A 137 11.53 36.93 -9.39
CA TYR A 137 12.72 36.46 -10.11
C TYR A 137 12.55 36.42 -11.64
N GLY A 138 11.43 36.91 -12.17
CA GLY A 138 11.21 37.08 -13.60
C GLY A 138 10.89 35.79 -14.38
N PHE A 139 10.52 34.73 -13.71
CA PHE A 139 10.08 33.48 -14.35
C PHE A 139 8.66 33.55 -14.92
N ILE A 140 7.81 34.39 -14.32
CA ILE A 140 6.46 34.71 -14.78
C ILE A 140 6.20 36.22 -14.65
N THR A 141 5.23 36.74 -15.39
CA THR A 141 4.82 38.14 -15.29
C THR A 141 3.98 38.40 -14.05
N PRO A 142 3.86 39.67 -13.57
CA PRO A 142 2.93 40.00 -12.48
C PRO A 142 1.48 39.68 -12.79
N GLN A 143 1.05 39.80 -14.04
CA GLN A 143 -0.31 39.45 -14.49
C GLN A 143 -0.56 37.94 -14.37
N GLU A 144 0.39 37.11 -14.82
CA GLU A 144 0.32 35.66 -14.66
C GLU A 144 0.28 35.26 -13.17
N ARG A 145 1.12 35.84 -12.32
CA ARG A 145 1.07 35.64 -10.87
C ARG A 145 -0.33 35.87 -10.31
N ASP A 146 -0.95 36.99 -10.65
CA ASP A 146 -2.26 37.36 -10.11
C ASP A 146 -3.35 36.40 -10.59
N SER A 147 -3.32 36.01 -11.85
CA SER A 147 -4.25 35.02 -12.42
C SER A 147 -4.05 33.64 -11.78
N ILE A 148 -2.83 33.12 -11.73
CA ILE A 148 -2.53 31.77 -11.22
C ILE A 148 -2.81 31.67 -9.72
N SER A 149 -2.55 32.75 -8.96
CA SER A 149 -2.81 32.77 -7.52
C SER A 149 -4.29 32.62 -7.14
N GLN A 150 -5.20 32.94 -8.04
CA GLN A 150 -6.65 32.80 -7.84
C GLN A 150 -7.17 31.40 -8.14
N ILE A 151 -6.41 30.56 -8.86
CA ILE A 151 -6.81 29.19 -9.19
C ILE A 151 -6.87 28.37 -7.89
N PRO A 152 -7.98 27.69 -7.57
CA PRO A 152 -8.05 26.81 -6.41
C PRO A 152 -7.11 25.60 -6.55
N ILE A 153 -6.70 25.01 -5.43
CA ILE A 153 -5.98 23.74 -5.49
C ILE A 153 -6.97 22.63 -5.84
N ASP A 154 -6.78 21.99 -6.97
CA ASP A 154 -7.54 20.82 -7.38
C ASP A 154 -6.81 19.54 -6.95
N MET A 155 -7.48 18.74 -6.10
CA MET A 155 -7.02 17.43 -5.62
C MET A 155 -7.94 16.29 -6.08
N SER A 156 -8.75 16.50 -7.11
CA SER A 156 -9.68 15.49 -7.63
C SER A 156 -8.98 14.20 -8.08
N ASN A 157 -7.74 14.33 -8.58
CA ASN A 157 -6.91 13.20 -9.01
C ASN A 157 -5.96 12.67 -7.92
N PHE A 158 -6.10 13.15 -6.67
CA PHE A 158 -5.26 12.68 -5.59
C PHE A 158 -5.48 11.19 -5.32
N GLY A 159 -4.41 10.41 -5.36
CA GLY A 159 -4.45 8.98 -5.07
C GLY A 159 -3.10 8.48 -4.56
N VAL A 160 -3.07 7.94 -3.35
CA VAL A 160 -1.84 7.30 -2.82
C VAL A 160 -1.66 5.98 -3.53
N LEU A 161 -0.72 5.93 -4.47
CA LEU A 161 -0.28 4.69 -5.09
C LEU A 161 0.61 3.93 -4.09
N ASP A 162 0.00 3.09 -3.30
CA ASP A 162 0.69 2.21 -2.37
C ASP A 162 0.59 0.73 -2.80
N HIS A 163 1.10 -0.18 -1.97
CA HIS A 163 1.02 -1.62 -2.23
C HIS A 163 -0.42 -2.17 -2.20
N ASN A 164 -1.41 -1.39 -1.70
CA ASN A 164 -2.81 -1.79 -1.63
C ASN A 164 -3.61 -1.38 -2.87
N THR A 165 -3.04 -0.60 -3.79
CA THR A 165 -3.71 -0.05 -4.97
C THR A 165 -3.08 -0.54 -6.28
N GLY A 166 -3.83 -0.46 -7.38
CA GLY A 166 -3.43 -0.95 -8.70
C GLY A 166 -3.70 -2.45 -8.89
N GLN A 167 -3.28 -2.97 -10.03
CA GLN A 167 -3.55 -4.36 -10.43
C GLN A 167 -2.74 -5.38 -9.65
N ALA A 168 -3.24 -6.60 -9.54
CA ALA A 168 -2.60 -7.78 -8.97
C ALA A 168 -2.04 -7.58 -7.55
N THR A 169 -2.78 -6.85 -6.69
CA THR A 169 -2.33 -6.48 -5.34
C THR A 169 -1.98 -7.69 -4.47
N TYR A 170 -2.75 -8.77 -4.55
CA TYR A 170 -2.48 -10.01 -3.83
C TYR A 170 -1.20 -10.70 -4.32
N LEU A 171 -1.02 -10.80 -5.64
CA LEU A 171 0.20 -11.36 -6.20
C LEU A 171 1.44 -10.53 -5.83
N ARG A 172 1.33 -9.21 -5.86
CA ARG A 172 2.44 -8.33 -5.46
C ARG A 172 2.85 -8.55 -4.00
N GLU A 173 1.89 -8.77 -3.11
CA GLU A 173 2.18 -9.09 -1.71
C GLU A 173 2.77 -10.49 -1.57
N TYR A 174 2.26 -11.48 -2.28
CA TYR A 174 2.84 -12.81 -2.34
C TYR A 174 4.32 -12.75 -2.81
N LEU A 175 4.57 -12.08 -3.92
CA LEU A 175 5.93 -11.90 -4.45
C LEU A 175 6.83 -11.11 -3.49
N ARG A 176 6.30 -10.12 -2.78
CA ARG A 176 7.05 -9.38 -1.76
C ARG A 176 7.56 -10.31 -0.65
N GLN A 177 6.74 -11.26 -0.21
CA GLN A 177 7.12 -12.25 0.80
C GLN A 177 8.21 -13.19 0.26
N GLU A 178 7.99 -13.77 -0.92
CA GLU A 178 8.97 -14.63 -1.60
C GLU A 178 10.32 -13.93 -1.83
N LEU A 179 10.29 -12.70 -2.33
CA LEU A 179 11.49 -11.91 -2.56
C LEU A 179 12.20 -11.50 -1.26
N THR A 180 11.44 -11.31 -0.18
CA THR A 180 12.03 -11.07 1.15
C THR A 180 12.79 -12.28 1.64
N GLU A 181 12.24 -13.49 1.47
CA GLU A 181 12.95 -14.73 1.81
C GLU A 181 14.17 -14.95 0.89
N TRP A 182 13.99 -14.76 -0.41
CA TRP A 182 15.09 -14.82 -1.37
C TRP A 182 16.24 -13.86 -1.01
N SER A 183 15.93 -12.65 -0.57
CA SER A 183 16.95 -11.64 -0.23
C SER A 183 17.80 -12.01 0.99
N LYS A 184 17.32 -12.90 1.87
CA LYS A 184 18.10 -13.42 3.01
C LYS A 184 19.22 -14.34 2.59
N THR A 185 19.01 -15.10 1.54
CA THR A 185 19.94 -16.13 1.04
C THR A 185 20.81 -15.63 -0.10
N SER A 186 20.30 -14.69 -0.91
CA SER A 186 21.01 -14.16 -2.08
C SER A 186 21.90 -12.98 -1.71
N LYS A 187 23.12 -12.97 -2.27
CA LYS A 187 24.15 -11.96 -1.99
C LYS A 187 24.52 -11.21 -3.27
N LYS A 188 24.84 -9.93 -3.10
CA LYS A 188 25.45 -9.10 -4.14
C LYS A 188 26.91 -9.49 -4.36
N ALA A 189 27.52 -8.99 -5.42
CA ALA A 189 28.93 -9.21 -5.71
C ALA A 189 29.89 -8.74 -4.60
N ASP A 190 29.48 -7.76 -3.80
CA ASP A 190 30.21 -7.23 -2.65
C ASP A 190 29.98 -8.04 -1.35
N GLY A 191 29.22 -9.13 -1.40
CA GLY A 191 28.89 -10.00 -0.27
C GLY A 191 27.72 -9.51 0.61
N THR A 192 27.17 -8.33 0.36
CA THR A 192 26.01 -7.82 1.10
C THR A 192 24.71 -8.49 0.63
N SER A 193 23.68 -8.51 1.50
CA SER A 193 22.35 -9.01 1.12
C SER A 193 21.62 -8.01 0.24
N TYR A 194 20.77 -8.51 -0.67
CA TYR A 194 19.86 -7.65 -1.39
C TYR A 194 18.82 -7.02 -0.46
N ASN A 195 18.43 -5.77 -0.78
CA ASN A 195 17.29 -5.10 -0.15
C ASN A 195 16.24 -4.79 -1.22
N ILE A 196 15.10 -5.47 -1.15
CA ILE A 196 14.03 -5.37 -2.15
C ILE A 196 13.43 -3.96 -2.26
N TYR A 197 13.63 -3.10 -1.26
CA TYR A 197 13.07 -1.75 -1.23
C TYR A 197 14.04 -0.65 -1.71
N THR A 198 15.35 -0.91 -1.64
CA THR A 198 16.35 0.15 -1.88
C THR A 198 17.31 -0.15 -3.04
N ASP A 199 17.41 -1.38 -3.50
CA ASP A 199 18.37 -1.78 -4.53
C ASP A 199 17.87 -1.58 -5.96
N GLY A 200 16.65 -1.06 -6.14
CA GLY A 200 16.10 -0.77 -7.47
C GLY A 200 15.85 -2.02 -8.32
N LEU A 201 15.54 -3.14 -7.71
CA LEU A 201 15.29 -4.41 -8.40
C LEU A 201 14.10 -4.29 -9.37
N LYS A 202 14.25 -4.85 -10.57
CA LYS A 202 13.19 -4.99 -11.56
C LYS A 202 12.64 -6.40 -11.49
N ILE A 203 11.37 -6.55 -11.11
CA ILE A 203 10.68 -7.84 -11.00
C ILE A 203 9.82 -8.05 -12.26
N TYR A 204 10.18 -9.03 -13.06
CA TYR A 204 9.41 -9.42 -14.24
C TYR A 204 8.49 -10.57 -13.87
N THR A 205 7.23 -10.48 -14.27
CA THR A 205 6.22 -11.50 -14.03
C THR A 205 5.61 -11.98 -15.33
N THR A 206 4.85 -13.07 -15.27
CA THR A 206 4.15 -13.64 -16.42
C THR A 206 2.71 -13.12 -16.57
N ILE A 207 2.29 -12.19 -15.69
CA ILE A 207 0.95 -11.59 -15.72
C ILE A 207 0.73 -10.81 -17.01
N ASP A 208 -0.39 -11.08 -17.67
CA ASP A 208 -0.93 -10.21 -18.72
C ASP A 208 -1.84 -9.16 -18.08
N SER A 209 -1.50 -7.88 -18.22
CA SER A 209 -2.21 -6.79 -17.55
C SER A 209 -3.67 -6.67 -17.97
N ARG A 210 -4.02 -7.03 -19.21
CA ARG A 210 -5.40 -7.02 -19.72
C ARG A 210 -6.19 -8.18 -19.13
N MET A 211 -5.61 -9.38 -19.10
CA MET A 211 -6.25 -10.54 -18.47
C MET A 211 -6.44 -10.30 -16.96
N GLN A 212 -5.47 -9.68 -16.31
CA GLN A 212 -5.57 -9.30 -14.89
C GLN A 212 -6.72 -8.32 -14.67
N GLN A 213 -6.84 -7.29 -15.51
CA GLN A 213 -7.93 -6.32 -15.42
C GLN A 213 -9.28 -6.99 -15.60
N TYR A 214 -9.45 -7.80 -16.64
CA TYR A 214 -10.71 -8.52 -16.89
C TYR A 214 -11.06 -9.47 -15.74
N ALA A 215 -10.09 -10.13 -15.14
CA ALA A 215 -10.31 -11.01 -14.00
C ALA A 215 -10.78 -10.24 -12.75
N GLU A 216 -10.16 -9.08 -12.45
CA GLU A 216 -10.56 -8.21 -11.34
C GLU A 216 -11.97 -7.63 -11.57
N GLU A 217 -12.26 -7.16 -12.79
CA GLU A 217 -13.57 -6.62 -13.19
C GLU A 217 -14.65 -7.70 -13.10
N ALA A 218 -14.41 -8.89 -13.64
CA ALA A 218 -15.37 -10.00 -13.61
C ALA A 218 -15.70 -10.45 -12.18
N VAL A 219 -14.70 -10.56 -11.30
CA VAL A 219 -14.92 -10.89 -9.88
C VAL A 219 -15.75 -9.80 -9.21
N LYS A 220 -15.41 -8.53 -9.43
CA LYS A 220 -16.13 -7.40 -8.86
C LYS A 220 -17.58 -7.34 -9.35
N GLU A 221 -17.78 -7.41 -10.66
CA GLU A 221 -19.09 -7.29 -11.29
C GLU A 221 -20.03 -8.41 -10.82
N HIS A 222 -19.61 -9.66 -10.97
CA HIS A 222 -20.45 -10.81 -10.62
C HIS A 222 -20.78 -10.85 -9.12
N LEU A 223 -19.82 -10.54 -8.26
CA LEU A 223 -20.09 -10.51 -6.82
C LEU A 223 -20.98 -9.34 -6.44
N SER A 224 -20.71 -8.12 -6.95
CA SER A 224 -21.44 -6.94 -6.51
C SER A 224 -22.87 -6.85 -7.07
N LEU A 225 -23.09 -7.30 -8.33
CA LEU A 225 -24.37 -7.14 -9.00
C LEU A 225 -25.29 -8.36 -8.84
N ASP A 226 -24.72 -9.56 -8.75
CA ASP A 226 -25.49 -10.79 -8.76
C ASP A 226 -25.50 -11.48 -7.39
N LEU A 227 -24.35 -11.92 -6.91
CA LEU A 227 -24.28 -12.83 -5.75
C LEU A 227 -24.50 -12.13 -4.41
N GLN A 228 -23.88 -10.97 -4.18
CA GLN A 228 -24.04 -10.24 -2.92
C GLN A 228 -25.48 -9.78 -2.69
N PRO A 229 -26.19 -9.18 -3.67
CA PRO A 229 -27.60 -8.86 -3.51
C PRO A 229 -28.49 -10.10 -3.26
N ALA A 230 -28.18 -11.25 -3.86
CA ALA A 230 -28.90 -12.49 -3.58
C ALA A 230 -28.64 -13.00 -2.16
N PHE A 231 -27.39 -12.94 -1.72
CA PHE A 231 -26.98 -13.30 -0.37
C PHE A 231 -27.66 -12.39 0.67
N ASP A 232 -27.66 -11.09 0.46
CA ASP A 232 -28.27 -10.11 1.36
C ASP A 232 -29.79 -10.31 1.46
N ARG A 233 -30.46 -10.62 0.33
CA ARG A 233 -31.90 -10.99 0.33
C ARG A 233 -32.18 -12.27 1.14
N HIS A 234 -31.30 -13.27 1.00
CA HIS A 234 -31.43 -14.53 1.73
C HIS A 234 -31.38 -14.31 3.25
N TRP A 235 -30.44 -13.48 3.71
CA TRP A 235 -30.23 -13.22 5.13
C TRP A 235 -31.10 -12.14 5.72
N LYS A 236 -31.93 -11.48 4.92
CA LYS A 236 -32.83 -10.41 5.38
C LYS A 236 -33.79 -10.89 6.44
N GLY A 237 -33.72 -10.28 7.64
CA GLY A 237 -34.60 -10.60 8.76
C GLY A 237 -34.07 -11.69 9.70
N TYR A 238 -32.96 -12.32 9.41
CA TYR A 238 -32.33 -13.28 10.33
C TYR A 238 -31.44 -12.54 11.34
N THR A 239 -31.64 -12.83 12.64
CA THR A 239 -30.87 -12.20 13.74
C THR A 239 -29.42 -12.67 13.80
N ASN A 240 -29.17 -13.91 13.37
CA ASN A 240 -27.85 -14.53 13.31
C ASN A 240 -27.09 -14.24 12.00
N ALA A 241 -27.63 -13.44 11.09
CA ALA A 241 -26.96 -13.09 9.84
C ALA A 241 -25.54 -12.56 10.08
N PRO A 242 -24.58 -12.92 9.23
CA PRO A 242 -24.63 -13.81 8.06
C PRO A 242 -24.25 -15.27 8.36
N PHE A 243 -24.50 -15.77 9.55
CA PHE A 243 -24.02 -17.08 10.01
C PHE A 243 -25.14 -18.14 10.08
N SER A 244 -24.89 -19.32 9.49
CA SER A 244 -25.71 -20.52 9.70
C SER A 244 -25.21 -21.30 10.92
N LEU A 245 -25.02 -20.63 12.06
CA LEU A 245 -24.44 -21.17 13.29
C LEU A 245 -25.33 -20.84 14.46
N LYS A 246 -25.18 -21.58 15.56
CA LYS A 246 -25.82 -21.25 16.84
C LYS A 246 -25.16 -20.02 17.47
N GLU A 247 -25.88 -19.33 18.35
CA GLU A 247 -25.42 -18.10 19.00
C GLU A 247 -24.07 -18.27 19.70
N GLU A 248 -23.89 -19.36 20.46
CA GLU A 248 -22.63 -19.67 21.15
C GLU A 248 -21.44 -19.85 20.22
N GLU A 249 -21.69 -20.44 19.03
CA GLU A 249 -20.66 -20.63 18.00
C GLU A 249 -20.29 -19.30 17.34
N ILE A 250 -21.28 -18.42 17.13
CA ILE A 250 -21.07 -17.06 16.61
C ILE A 250 -20.25 -16.25 17.61
N GLU A 251 -20.58 -16.25 18.89
CA GLU A 251 -19.82 -15.56 19.93
C GLU A 251 -18.34 -16.04 19.95
N SER A 252 -18.14 -17.35 19.91
CA SER A 252 -16.81 -17.95 19.88
C SER A 252 -16.03 -17.53 18.63
N LEU A 253 -16.66 -17.50 17.47
CA LEU A 253 -16.07 -17.05 16.20
C LEU A 253 -15.69 -15.55 16.25
N MET A 254 -16.57 -14.73 16.81
CA MET A 254 -16.34 -13.29 16.95
C MET A 254 -15.23 -12.99 17.96
N GLU A 255 -15.18 -13.71 19.08
CA GLU A 255 -14.07 -13.59 20.03
C GLU A 255 -12.73 -14.02 19.42
N LEU A 256 -12.72 -15.10 18.63
CA LEU A 256 -11.53 -15.50 17.87
C LEU A 256 -11.09 -14.44 16.86
N SER A 257 -12.04 -13.83 16.15
CA SER A 257 -11.78 -12.74 15.22
C SER A 257 -11.19 -11.52 15.93
N MET A 258 -11.72 -11.16 17.09
CA MET A 258 -11.17 -10.11 17.96
C MET A 258 -9.71 -10.41 18.33
N LYS A 259 -9.43 -11.61 18.84
CA LYS A 259 -8.08 -12.03 19.27
C LYS A 259 -7.05 -12.03 18.14
N ARG A 260 -7.46 -12.26 16.91
CA ARG A 260 -6.61 -12.23 15.70
C ARG A 260 -6.34 -10.82 15.18
N SER A 261 -7.09 -9.82 15.61
CA SER A 261 -6.97 -8.45 15.13
C SER A 261 -5.69 -7.76 15.60
N GLU A 262 -5.17 -6.82 14.78
CA GLU A 262 -4.02 -6.00 15.14
C GLU A 262 -4.31 -5.12 16.37
N ARG A 263 -5.54 -4.59 16.47
CA ARG A 263 -6.00 -3.79 17.62
C ARG A 263 -5.84 -4.59 18.92
N TYR A 264 -6.30 -5.84 18.94
CA TYR A 264 -6.13 -6.71 20.11
C TYR A 264 -4.66 -6.92 20.46
N ARG A 265 -3.82 -7.23 19.47
CA ARG A 265 -2.38 -7.45 19.69
C ARG A 265 -1.70 -6.22 20.26
N LYS A 266 -1.99 -5.02 19.72
CA LYS A 266 -1.45 -3.75 20.23
C LYS A 266 -1.86 -3.51 21.68
N MET A 267 -3.13 -3.73 22.03
CA MET A 267 -3.62 -3.54 23.40
C MET A 267 -3.03 -4.55 24.37
N ARG A 268 -2.89 -5.81 23.96
CA ARG A 268 -2.23 -6.86 24.78
C ARG A 268 -0.77 -6.55 25.02
N ASN A 269 -0.04 -6.12 24.01
CA ASN A 269 1.36 -5.74 24.15
C ASN A 269 1.55 -4.49 25.03
N ALA A 270 0.55 -3.61 25.12
CA ALA A 270 0.51 -2.48 26.04
C ALA A 270 0.09 -2.88 27.47
N GLY A 271 -0.09 -4.18 27.77
CA GLY A 271 -0.44 -4.67 29.11
C GLY A 271 -1.90 -4.48 29.52
N ILE A 272 -2.79 -4.15 28.58
CA ILE A 272 -4.22 -3.91 28.89
C ILE A 272 -4.91 -5.26 29.21
N SER A 273 -5.75 -5.27 30.24
CA SER A 273 -6.49 -6.45 30.68
C SER A 273 -7.51 -6.90 29.63
N LEU A 274 -7.83 -8.20 29.61
CA LEU A 274 -8.76 -8.77 28.65
C LEU A 274 -10.16 -8.12 28.72
N ASP A 275 -10.63 -7.84 29.93
CA ASP A 275 -11.96 -7.21 30.12
C ASP A 275 -11.99 -5.77 29.60
N SER A 276 -10.91 -5.01 29.80
CA SER A 276 -10.78 -3.67 29.23
C SER A 276 -10.70 -3.69 27.71
N ILE A 277 -10.03 -4.71 27.14
CA ILE A 277 -9.99 -4.91 25.69
C ILE A 277 -11.39 -5.21 25.15
N LYS A 278 -12.12 -6.18 25.76
CA LYS A 278 -13.50 -6.51 25.38
C LYS A 278 -14.42 -5.29 25.43
N LYS A 279 -14.32 -4.48 26.48
CA LYS A 279 -15.07 -3.21 26.57
C LYS A 279 -14.70 -2.25 25.44
N ASN A 280 -13.42 -2.09 25.13
CA ASN A 280 -12.96 -1.20 24.07
C ASN A 280 -13.46 -1.63 22.67
N PHE A 281 -13.62 -2.93 22.43
CA PHE A 281 -14.19 -3.44 21.17
C PHE A 281 -15.68 -3.16 20.99
N ASN A 282 -16.39 -2.78 22.05
CA ASN A 282 -17.81 -2.39 22.05
C ASN A 282 -18.01 -0.87 22.16
N VAL A 283 -16.95 -0.07 22.08
CA VAL A 283 -17.04 1.40 22.01
C VAL A 283 -17.04 1.84 20.55
N PRO A 284 -18.05 2.62 20.11
CA PRO A 284 -18.10 3.18 18.77
C PRO A 284 -16.84 4.01 18.44
N ALA A 285 -16.35 3.89 17.23
CA ALA A 285 -15.18 4.62 16.72
C ALA A 285 -15.41 4.99 15.25
N GLU A 286 -14.88 6.12 14.84
CA GLU A 286 -14.83 6.49 13.44
C GLU A 286 -13.92 5.53 12.67
N MET A 287 -14.38 5.03 11.54
CA MET A 287 -13.62 4.13 10.68
C MET A 287 -14.11 4.19 9.23
N THR A 288 -13.20 3.91 8.32
CA THR A 288 -13.52 3.71 6.90
C THR A 288 -13.71 2.22 6.67
N VAL A 289 -14.85 1.83 6.10
CA VAL A 289 -15.19 0.43 5.80
C VAL A 289 -15.37 0.20 4.30
N PHE A 290 -15.23 -1.04 3.87
CA PHE A 290 -15.47 -1.46 2.49
C PHE A 290 -16.95 -1.33 2.13
N SER A 291 -17.24 -0.88 0.91
CA SER A 291 -18.49 -1.20 0.21
C SER A 291 -18.20 -1.43 -1.28
N TRP A 292 -19.13 -2.08 -1.98
CA TRP A 292 -19.02 -2.31 -3.43
C TRP A 292 -19.00 -1.00 -4.24
N ASN A 293 -19.53 0.08 -3.69
CA ASN A 293 -19.55 1.42 -4.30
C ASN A 293 -18.38 2.31 -3.89
N GLY A 294 -17.39 1.74 -3.20
CA GLY A 294 -16.23 2.45 -2.68
C GLY A 294 -16.22 2.52 -1.14
N PRO A 295 -15.12 2.99 -0.56
CA PRO A 295 -14.99 3.13 0.90
C PRO A 295 -16.05 4.07 1.48
N ILE A 296 -16.56 3.73 2.67
CA ILE A 296 -17.54 4.54 3.40
C ILE A 296 -16.97 4.88 4.78
N ASP A 297 -16.99 6.16 5.13
CA ASP A 297 -16.69 6.62 6.48
C ASP A 297 -17.93 6.47 7.36
N THR A 298 -17.77 5.84 8.51
CA THR A 298 -18.86 5.50 9.41
C THR A 298 -18.41 5.43 10.86
N VAL A 299 -19.37 5.43 11.77
CA VAL A 299 -19.14 5.22 13.21
C VAL A 299 -19.80 3.90 13.61
N MET A 300 -18.99 2.93 13.99
CA MET A 300 -19.47 1.64 14.51
C MET A 300 -18.49 1.08 15.54
N THR A 301 -18.93 0.07 16.28
CA THR A 301 -18.00 -0.61 17.19
C THR A 301 -17.00 -1.49 16.38
N PRO A 302 -15.78 -1.71 16.88
CA PRO A 302 -14.87 -2.67 16.26
C PRO A 302 -15.47 -4.08 16.13
N MET A 303 -16.32 -4.48 17.07
CA MET A 303 -17.00 -5.77 17.01
C MET A 303 -18.02 -5.81 15.86
N ASP A 304 -18.84 -4.76 15.71
CA ASP A 304 -19.78 -4.65 14.60
C ASP A 304 -19.08 -4.60 13.25
N SER A 305 -17.94 -3.91 13.17
CA SER A 305 -17.15 -3.89 11.94
C SER A 305 -16.67 -5.28 11.54
N MET A 306 -16.25 -6.11 12.51
CA MET A 306 -15.88 -7.50 12.22
C MET A 306 -17.05 -8.32 11.70
N ARG A 307 -18.25 -8.16 12.27
CA ARG A 307 -19.48 -8.80 11.77
C ARG A 307 -19.83 -8.29 10.37
N TYR A 308 -19.74 -7.00 10.14
CA TYR A 308 -19.94 -6.36 8.84
C TYR A 308 -19.05 -6.97 7.76
N TYR A 309 -17.74 -7.13 8.03
CA TYR A 309 -16.82 -7.76 7.09
C TYR A 309 -17.11 -9.26 6.82
N LYS A 310 -17.78 -9.97 7.74
CA LYS A 310 -18.23 -11.36 7.53
C LYS A 310 -19.42 -11.47 6.58
N SER A 311 -20.16 -10.40 6.32
CA SER A 311 -21.28 -10.40 5.38
C SER A 311 -20.87 -10.33 3.91
N PHE A 312 -19.61 -10.02 3.60
CA PHE A 312 -19.14 -9.96 2.22
C PHE A 312 -18.70 -11.32 1.69
N LEU A 313 -19.29 -11.71 0.57
CA LEU A 313 -18.85 -12.89 -0.17
C LEU A 313 -17.43 -12.68 -0.69
N GLN A 314 -16.63 -13.74 -0.64
CA GLN A 314 -15.25 -13.73 -1.10
C GLN A 314 -15.10 -14.64 -2.30
N SER A 315 -14.30 -14.24 -3.27
CA SER A 315 -13.92 -15.05 -4.42
C SER A 315 -12.46 -14.84 -4.75
N SER A 316 -11.89 -15.82 -5.43
CA SER A 316 -10.54 -15.75 -6.00
C SER A 316 -10.54 -16.37 -7.39
N LEU A 317 -9.60 -15.91 -8.23
CA LEU A 317 -9.42 -16.41 -9.58
C LEU A 317 -7.93 -16.45 -9.92
N MET A 318 -7.49 -17.56 -10.49
CA MET A 318 -6.16 -17.68 -11.07
C MET A 318 -6.29 -18.28 -12.48
N SER A 319 -5.68 -17.62 -13.45
CA SER A 319 -5.57 -18.12 -14.82
C SER A 319 -4.14 -18.54 -15.11
N VAL A 320 -3.99 -19.77 -15.58
CA VAL A 320 -2.69 -20.37 -15.88
C VAL A 320 -2.67 -20.83 -17.32
N GLU A 321 -1.61 -20.52 -18.04
CA GLU A 321 -1.37 -21.03 -19.38
C GLU A 321 -0.96 -22.50 -19.32
N SER A 322 -1.73 -23.38 -19.95
CA SER A 322 -1.60 -24.83 -19.80
C SER A 322 -0.27 -25.41 -20.28
N HIS A 323 0.35 -24.81 -21.31
CA HIS A 323 1.60 -25.32 -21.88
C HIS A 323 2.85 -24.90 -21.09
N THR A 324 2.84 -23.72 -20.49
CA THR A 324 4.01 -23.14 -19.83
C THR A 324 3.92 -23.15 -18.31
N GLY A 325 2.71 -23.31 -17.76
CA GLY A 325 2.43 -23.10 -16.33
C GLY A 325 2.49 -21.64 -15.89
N HIS A 326 2.61 -20.69 -16.81
CA HIS A 326 2.68 -19.27 -16.48
C HIS A 326 1.35 -18.73 -15.96
N VAL A 327 1.37 -18.08 -14.80
CA VAL A 327 0.21 -17.37 -14.25
C VAL A 327 -0.02 -16.09 -15.04
N LYS A 328 -1.18 -15.98 -15.69
CA LYS A 328 -1.58 -14.85 -16.54
C LYS A 328 -2.47 -13.84 -15.82
N ALA A 329 -3.28 -14.30 -14.86
CA ALA A 329 -4.09 -13.44 -13.98
C ALA A 329 -4.16 -14.04 -12.58
N TYR A 330 -4.22 -13.17 -11.55
CA TYR A 330 -4.23 -13.57 -10.16
C TYR A 330 -5.07 -12.61 -9.32
N VAL A 331 -6.22 -13.05 -8.88
CA VAL A 331 -7.15 -12.31 -8.00
C VAL A 331 -7.30 -13.08 -6.71
N GLY A 332 -6.66 -12.65 -5.64
CA GLY A 332 -6.67 -13.35 -4.35
C GLY A 332 -7.88 -13.03 -3.47
N GLY A 333 -8.66 -12.03 -3.81
CA GLY A 333 -9.84 -11.58 -3.07
C GLY A 333 -10.46 -10.34 -3.69
N ILE A 334 -11.48 -9.78 -3.07
CA ILE A 334 -12.33 -8.73 -3.64
C ILE A 334 -11.74 -7.31 -3.55
N ASP A 335 -11.01 -6.99 -2.51
CA ASP A 335 -10.29 -5.69 -2.34
C ASP A 335 -9.17 -5.85 -1.31
N TYR A 336 -7.93 -5.78 -1.74
CA TYR A 336 -6.76 -5.99 -0.87
C TYR A 336 -6.62 -4.90 0.23
N ARG A 337 -7.20 -3.73 0.08
CA ARG A 337 -7.16 -2.69 1.13
C ARG A 337 -7.86 -3.14 2.41
N PHE A 338 -8.96 -3.87 2.27
CA PHE A 338 -9.83 -4.28 3.36
C PHE A 338 -9.75 -5.78 3.68
N PHE A 339 -9.48 -6.63 2.66
CA PHE A 339 -9.44 -8.07 2.78
C PHE A 339 -8.05 -8.59 2.43
N LYS A 340 -7.22 -8.80 3.46
CA LYS A 340 -5.80 -9.18 3.28
C LYS A 340 -5.58 -10.68 3.06
N TYR A 341 -6.60 -11.49 3.29
CA TYR A 341 -6.50 -12.94 3.15
C TYR A 341 -6.52 -13.34 1.68
N ASP A 342 -5.45 -14.01 1.24
CA ASP A 342 -5.32 -14.49 -0.13
C ASP A 342 -5.99 -15.85 -0.29
N HIS A 343 -7.12 -15.87 -0.97
CA HIS A 343 -7.90 -17.08 -1.18
C HIS A 343 -7.29 -18.02 -2.22
N VAL A 344 -6.33 -17.58 -3.04
CA VAL A 344 -5.62 -18.44 -4.00
C VAL A 344 -4.62 -19.36 -3.29
N THR A 345 -3.80 -18.78 -2.40
CA THR A 345 -2.70 -19.53 -1.77
C THR A 345 -3.00 -20.02 -0.36
N GLN A 346 -3.91 -19.36 0.38
CA GLN A 346 -4.14 -19.65 1.80
C GLN A 346 -5.46 -20.37 2.07
N ALA A 347 -6.47 -20.25 1.20
CA ALA A 347 -7.76 -20.86 1.42
C ALA A 347 -7.68 -22.38 1.27
N ARG A 348 -8.21 -23.08 2.26
CA ARG A 348 -8.38 -24.52 2.22
C ARG A 348 -9.87 -24.85 2.08
N ARG A 349 -10.21 -25.58 1.02
CA ARG A 349 -11.57 -25.99 0.70
C ARG A 349 -11.61 -27.48 0.41
N GLN A 350 -12.77 -28.09 0.61
CA GLN A 350 -13.01 -29.46 0.15
C GLN A 350 -12.96 -29.48 -1.37
N VAL A 351 -12.06 -30.29 -1.92
CA VAL A 351 -11.78 -30.33 -3.36
C VAL A 351 -12.95 -30.86 -4.18
N GLY A 352 -13.72 -31.81 -3.64
CA GLY A 352 -14.83 -32.42 -4.35
C GLY A 352 -14.44 -32.94 -5.73
N SER A 353 -15.27 -32.67 -6.73
CA SER A 353 -15.05 -33.08 -8.13
C SER A 353 -13.83 -32.44 -8.83
N THR A 354 -13.24 -31.41 -8.27
CA THR A 354 -12.00 -30.82 -8.82
C THR A 354 -10.80 -31.76 -8.66
N PHE A 355 -10.91 -32.81 -7.84
CA PHE A 355 -9.88 -33.82 -7.71
C PHE A 355 -9.88 -34.85 -8.87
N LYS A 356 -10.95 -34.95 -9.65
CA LYS A 356 -11.10 -35.95 -10.75
C LYS A 356 -9.97 -35.91 -11.78
N PRO A 357 -9.45 -34.76 -12.24
CA PRO A 357 -8.32 -34.73 -13.17
C PRO A 357 -7.10 -35.50 -12.66
N PHE A 358 -6.79 -35.36 -11.36
CA PHE A 358 -5.67 -36.09 -10.74
C PHE A 358 -5.95 -37.60 -10.67
N LEU A 359 -7.18 -37.97 -10.29
CA LEU A 359 -7.59 -39.39 -10.25
C LEU A 359 -7.51 -40.01 -11.62
N TYR A 360 -8.03 -39.34 -12.65
CA TYR A 360 -7.99 -39.87 -14.02
C TYR A 360 -6.56 -39.92 -14.59
N SER A 361 -5.71 -38.93 -14.28
CA SER A 361 -4.30 -38.96 -14.69
C SER A 361 -3.58 -40.18 -14.07
N LEU A 362 -3.82 -40.45 -12.78
CA LEU A 362 -3.26 -41.62 -12.10
C LEU A 362 -3.78 -42.95 -12.69
N ALA A 363 -5.08 -43.00 -12.95
CA ALA A 363 -5.69 -44.20 -13.56
C ALA A 363 -5.13 -44.50 -14.94
N MET A 364 -4.87 -43.46 -15.76
CA MET A 364 -4.26 -43.60 -17.08
C MET A 364 -2.78 -43.99 -17.00
N GLN A 365 -2.05 -43.46 -16.01
CA GLN A 365 -0.62 -43.66 -15.86
C GLN A 365 -0.29 -45.05 -15.27
N GLU A 366 -1.01 -45.48 -14.27
CA GLU A 366 -0.69 -46.69 -13.48
C GLU A 366 -1.69 -47.81 -13.65
N GLY A 367 -2.93 -47.52 -14.07
CA GLY A 367 -4.04 -48.48 -14.13
C GLY A 367 -4.36 -48.99 -15.52
N GLU A 368 -3.57 -48.66 -16.57
CA GLU A 368 -3.83 -49.02 -17.97
C GLU A 368 -5.20 -48.58 -18.51
N TYR A 369 -5.83 -47.59 -17.83
CA TYR A 369 -7.09 -47.00 -18.30
C TYR A 369 -6.84 -46.00 -19.42
N THR A 370 -7.82 -45.87 -20.30
CA THR A 370 -7.85 -44.87 -21.37
C THR A 370 -9.10 -44.00 -21.22
N PRO A 371 -9.18 -42.85 -21.91
CA PRO A 371 -10.42 -42.06 -21.91
C PRO A 371 -11.65 -42.81 -22.45
N CYS A 372 -11.43 -43.91 -23.19
CA CYS A 372 -12.49 -44.76 -23.74
C CYS A 372 -12.80 -45.96 -22.87
N THR A 373 -12.10 -46.19 -21.77
CA THR A 373 -12.36 -47.33 -20.87
C THR A 373 -13.69 -47.13 -20.14
N THR A 374 -14.56 -48.09 -20.23
CA THR A 374 -15.85 -48.10 -19.54
C THR A 374 -15.77 -48.89 -18.25
N VAL A 375 -16.29 -48.31 -17.19
CA VAL A 375 -16.40 -48.97 -15.87
C VAL A 375 -17.88 -49.26 -15.60
N PRO A 376 -18.24 -50.49 -15.25
CA PRO A 376 -19.62 -50.84 -14.96
C PRO A 376 -20.14 -50.08 -13.73
N ASN A 377 -21.35 -49.56 -13.81
CA ASN A 377 -22.01 -48.90 -12.68
C ASN A 377 -22.72 -49.93 -11.82
N ILE A 378 -21.96 -50.73 -11.08
CA ILE A 378 -22.44 -51.76 -10.16
C ILE A 378 -21.98 -51.47 -8.73
N SER A 379 -22.75 -51.87 -7.76
CA SER A 379 -22.32 -51.81 -6.34
C SER A 379 -21.19 -52.81 -6.10
N TYR A 380 -20.13 -52.35 -5.45
CA TYR A 380 -19.11 -53.27 -4.92
C TYR A 380 -18.79 -52.89 -3.46
N SER A 381 -18.37 -53.85 -2.69
CA SER A 381 -18.00 -53.68 -1.29
C SER A 381 -16.50 -53.52 -1.16
N ILE A 382 -16.08 -52.51 -0.39
CA ILE A 382 -14.69 -52.33 0.02
C ILE A 382 -14.58 -52.91 1.43
N GLU A 383 -13.75 -53.93 1.60
CA GLU A 383 -13.39 -54.38 2.95
C GLU A 383 -12.46 -53.35 3.57
N MET A 384 -12.88 -52.79 4.70
CA MET A 384 -12.02 -51.89 5.46
C MET A 384 -11.09 -52.78 6.31
N PRO A 385 -9.79 -52.51 6.34
CA PRO A 385 -8.91 -53.15 7.30
C PRO A 385 -9.33 -52.76 8.73
N ASP A 386 -9.36 -53.73 9.63
CA ASP A 386 -9.68 -53.58 11.06
C ASP A 386 -8.71 -52.62 11.77
#